data_366788b1547ef04c85321134e35d9265
#
_entry.id   366788b1547ef04c85321134e35d9265
#
_cell.length_a   1.000
_cell.length_b   1.000
_cell.length_c   1.000
_cell.angle_alpha   90.00
_cell.angle_beta   90.00
_cell.angle_gamma   90.00
#
_symmetry.space_group_name_H-M   'P 1'
#
loop_
_entity.id
_entity.type
_entity.pdbx_description
1 polymer ?
#
loop_
_entity_poly.entity_id
_entity_poly.type
_entity_poly.pdbx_seq_one_letter_code
_entity_poly.pdbx_strand_id
1 'polypeptide(L)'
;RLPAAPAVFRAPFQRLIEKMLSPDVWTYWRHVSTGNGPMNKSLGELPPQWNPVHDDNIMYSAYIQSMALLYHYLFDDPKYAQPGALTFKIEPLYWGDGGESFEYDEKSLNQRLYWQMVEKGYLGIACEPNCVFQICNQPAILGFRMHDLVYGGSIAEEVTEGYKQAWSEFGITRENGHFNILVMEKEHELLEPPPQGWADFWLGSLINMWNPEIVKSNFPAQIAHWRRDAPEGSMWIEPSVKPEGFGPPLTHAYDFGWAAVCASEVGDADSLDRLLKYADMFMDPVWDNGAYFYPRRDGWFDDQGRLAAMDPHTGNALLGYARLNVPDGLNKLYNNPLTKAHFAQPALVDMSEGI
;
A
#
# COMPACT_ATOMS: atom_id res chain seq x y z
N ARG A 1 5.81 14.30 11.26
CA ARG A 1 5.54 15.74 11.10
C ARG A 1 4.83 16.36 12.30
N LEU A 2 4.02 15.62 13.03
CA LEU A 2 3.25 16.13 14.17
C LEU A 2 3.54 15.34 15.45
N PRO A 3 4.79 15.30 15.91
CA PRO A 3 5.19 14.47 17.06
C PRO A 3 4.51 14.88 18.37
N ALA A 4 4.07 16.14 18.46
CA ALA A 4 3.39 16.65 19.64
C ALA A 4 1.87 16.37 19.68
N ALA A 5 1.30 15.78 18.62
CA ALA A 5 -0.15 15.54 18.52
C ALA A 5 -0.49 14.10 18.09
N PRO A 6 0.11 13.05 18.70
CA PRO A 6 -0.20 11.66 18.30
C PRO A 6 -1.65 11.30 18.62
N ALA A 7 -2.24 11.86 19.66
CA ALA A 7 -3.59 11.53 20.11
C ALA A 7 -4.66 11.76 19.04
N VAL A 8 -4.54 12.82 18.21
CA VAL A 8 -5.52 13.12 17.16
C VAL A 8 -5.56 12.04 16.06
N PHE A 9 -4.53 11.24 15.92
CA PHE A 9 -4.46 10.16 14.92
C PHE A 9 -4.86 8.78 15.48
N ARG A 10 -4.88 8.60 16.81
CA ARG A 10 -5.15 7.30 17.43
C ARG A 10 -6.51 6.73 17.03
N ALA A 11 -7.58 7.48 17.22
CA ALA A 11 -8.92 7.04 16.87
C ALA A 11 -9.12 6.80 15.34
N PRO A 12 -8.63 7.67 14.43
CA PRO A 12 -8.61 7.36 13.01
C PRO A 12 -7.90 6.04 12.66
N PHE A 13 -6.73 5.76 13.23
CA PHE A 13 -6.04 4.49 13.02
C PHE A 13 -6.88 3.29 13.46
N GLN A 14 -7.46 3.35 14.66
CA GLN A 14 -8.33 2.27 15.16
C GLN A 14 -9.52 2.04 14.23
N ARG A 15 -10.23 3.10 13.83
CA ARG A 15 -11.37 2.98 12.90
C ARG A 15 -10.99 2.35 11.57
N LEU A 16 -9.79 2.66 11.04
CA LEU A 16 -9.31 2.07 9.79
C LEU A 16 -8.99 0.59 9.96
N ILE A 17 -8.33 0.18 11.05
CA ILE A 17 -8.05 -1.22 11.34
C ILE A 17 -9.36 -1.99 11.55
N GLU A 18 -10.29 -1.46 12.33
CA GLU A 18 -11.60 -2.08 12.59
C GLU A 18 -12.44 -2.20 11.32
N LYS A 19 -12.35 -1.20 10.41
CA LYS A 19 -12.97 -1.28 9.09
C LYS A 19 -12.42 -2.43 8.27
N MET A 20 -11.11 -2.67 8.32
CA MET A 20 -10.50 -3.81 7.61
C MET A 20 -11.04 -5.15 8.11
N LEU A 21 -11.45 -5.27 9.37
CA LEU A 21 -12.02 -6.49 9.95
C LEU A 21 -13.50 -6.68 9.59
N SER A 22 -14.15 -5.70 8.97
CA SER A 22 -15.55 -5.82 8.54
C SER A 22 -15.70 -6.86 7.43
N PRO A 23 -16.71 -7.73 7.50
CA PRO A 23 -17.01 -8.74 6.46
C PRO A 23 -17.09 -8.15 5.05
N ASP A 24 -17.65 -6.95 4.90
CA ASP A 24 -17.76 -6.24 3.61
C ASP A 24 -16.41 -5.97 2.94
N VAL A 25 -15.32 -5.99 3.72
CA VAL A 25 -13.98 -5.71 3.23
C VAL A 25 -13.21 -6.98 2.87
N TRP A 26 -13.39 -8.08 3.59
CA TRP A 26 -12.55 -9.27 3.40
C TRP A 26 -13.25 -10.48 2.77
N THR A 27 -14.59 -10.55 2.76
CA THR A 27 -15.31 -11.74 2.27
C THR A 27 -15.18 -11.96 0.75
N TYR A 28 -14.69 -10.96 0.00
CA TYR A 28 -14.35 -11.14 -1.43
C TYR A 28 -13.36 -12.28 -1.62
N TRP A 29 -12.51 -12.55 -0.61
CA TRP A 29 -11.49 -13.59 -0.68
C TRP A 29 -12.06 -14.96 -0.98
N ARG A 30 -13.25 -15.27 -0.47
CA ARG A 30 -13.94 -16.54 -0.77
C ARG A 30 -14.09 -16.76 -2.28
N HIS A 31 -14.28 -15.71 -3.05
CA HIS A 31 -14.39 -15.81 -4.51
C HIS A 31 -13.03 -15.78 -5.20
N VAL A 32 -12.16 -14.89 -4.77
CA VAL A 32 -10.83 -14.73 -5.39
C VAL A 32 -9.96 -15.97 -5.17
N SER A 33 -10.05 -16.61 -4.02
CA SER A 33 -9.30 -17.83 -3.68
C SER A 33 -9.62 -19.03 -4.59
N THR A 34 -10.75 -19.02 -5.30
CA THR A 34 -11.08 -20.11 -6.24
C THR A 34 -10.25 -20.09 -7.53
N GLY A 35 -9.50 -19.05 -7.79
CA GLY A 35 -8.78 -18.88 -9.05
C GLY A 35 -9.72 -18.56 -10.21
N ASN A 36 -9.57 -19.26 -11.32
CA ASN A 36 -10.38 -19.10 -12.56
C ASN A 36 -10.30 -17.72 -13.26
N GLY A 37 -9.41 -16.85 -12.79
CA GLY A 37 -9.12 -15.57 -13.45
C GLY A 37 -8.24 -15.75 -14.69
N PRO A 38 -8.06 -14.70 -15.49
CA PRO A 38 -7.22 -14.75 -16.67
C PRO A 38 -5.78 -15.18 -16.42
N MET A 39 -5.22 -14.80 -15.25
CA MET A 39 -3.83 -15.03 -14.88
C MET A 39 -3.60 -16.32 -14.09
N ASN A 40 -4.65 -17.03 -13.67
CA ASN A 40 -4.52 -18.24 -12.86
C ASN A 40 -5.29 -19.45 -13.42
N LYS A 41 -5.64 -19.42 -14.72
CA LYS A 41 -6.32 -20.52 -15.42
C LYS A 41 -5.57 -21.85 -15.34
N SER A 42 -4.25 -21.83 -15.27
CA SER A 42 -3.43 -23.04 -15.18
C SER A 42 -3.62 -23.82 -13.88
N LEU A 43 -4.15 -23.17 -12.84
CA LEU A 43 -4.45 -23.83 -11.56
C LEU A 43 -5.75 -24.66 -11.61
N GLY A 44 -6.65 -24.34 -12.55
CA GLY A 44 -8.03 -24.83 -12.54
C GLY A 44 -8.82 -24.17 -11.40
N GLU A 45 -9.99 -24.75 -11.10
CA GLU A 45 -10.83 -24.29 -9.98
C GLU A 45 -10.30 -24.83 -8.66
N LEU A 46 -10.02 -23.91 -7.73
CA LEU A 46 -9.57 -24.21 -6.38
C LEU A 46 -10.76 -24.20 -5.41
N PRO A 47 -10.69 -24.95 -4.28
CA PRO A 47 -11.71 -24.86 -3.25
C PRO A 47 -11.71 -23.45 -2.62
N PRO A 48 -12.91 -22.87 -2.39
CA PRO A 48 -13.01 -21.54 -1.82
C PRO A 48 -12.47 -21.51 -0.38
N GLN A 49 -11.72 -20.47 -0.04
CA GLN A 49 -11.17 -20.20 1.29
C GLN A 49 -11.90 -19.03 1.95
N TRP A 50 -12.38 -19.23 3.15
CA TRP A 50 -12.97 -18.16 3.93
C TRP A 50 -11.93 -17.34 4.68
N ASN A 51 -10.89 -18.00 5.24
CA ASN A 51 -9.88 -17.31 6.03
C ASN A 51 -9.01 -16.42 5.12
N PRO A 52 -9.08 -15.08 5.25
CA PRO A 52 -8.38 -14.17 4.36
C PRO A 52 -6.86 -14.10 4.58
N VAL A 53 -6.34 -14.87 5.54
CA VAL A 53 -4.92 -14.88 5.94
C VAL A 53 -4.31 -16.28 5.75
N HIS A 54 -5.14 -17.29 5.46
CA HIS A 54 -4.68 -18.69 5.47
C HIS A 54 -3.56 -18.95 4.46
N ASP A 55 -3.82 -18.64 3.19
CA ASP A 55 -2.87 -18.72 2.08
C ASP A 55 -3.13 -17.56 1.13
N ASP A 56 -2.10 -17.08 0.46
CA ASP A 56 -2.18 -15.99 -0.49
C ASP A 56 -2.81 -14.70 0.10
N ASN A 57 -3.42 -13.86 -0.74
CA ASN A 57 -4.09 -12.61 -0.34
C ASN A 57 -3.20 -11.59 0.36
N ILE A 58 -1.92 -11.57 0.01
CA ILE A 58 -0.92 -10.82 0.75
C ILE A 58 -1.20 -9.32 0.81
N MET A 59 -1.77 -8.71 -0.23
CA MET A 59 -2.05 -7.27 -0.17
C MET A 59 -2.98 -6.95 1.00
N TYR A 60 -4.04 -7.73 1.18
CA TYR A 60 -4.99 -7.52 2.27
C TYR A 60 -4.37 -7.83 3.64
N SER A 61 -3.81 -9.04 3.79
CA SER A 61 -3.26 -9.51 5.07
C SER A 61 -2.06 -8.69 5.55
N ALA A 62 -1.20 -8.26 4.62
CA ALA A 62 -0.06 -7.41 4.91
C ALA A 62 -0.46 -5.98 5.33
N TYR A 63 -1.52 -5.41 4.75
CA TYR A 63 -2.00 -4.12 5.24
C TYR A 63 -2.56 -4.20 6.66
N ILE A 64 -3.30 -5.25 7.02
CA ILE A 64 -3.75 -5.40 8.41
C ILE A 64 -2.56 -5.60 9.34
N GLN A 65 -1.60 -6.47 8.98
CA GLN A 65 -0.38 -6.69 9.76
C GLN A 65 0.37 -5.37 9.99
N SER A 66 0.67 -4.64 8.93
CA SER A 66 1.43 -3.39 9.02
C SER A 66 0.67 -2.30 9.76
N MET A 67 -0.65 -2.18 9.56
CA MET A 67 -1.48 -1.20 10.27
C MET A 67 -1.53 -1.48 11.77
N ALA A 68 -1.72 -2.73 12.19
CA ALA A 68 -1.76 -3.10 13.61
C ALA A 68 -0.41 -2.87 14.30
N LEU A 69 0.68 -3.30 13.67
CA LEU A 69 2.04 -3.11 14.20
C LEU A 69 2.50 -1.65 14.16
N LEU A 70 2.13 -0.88 13.13
CA LEU A 70 2.34 0.58 13.10
C LEU A 70 1.58 1.27 14.24
N TYR A 71 0.34 0.86 14.49
CA TYR A 71 -0.44 1.40 15.60
C TYR A 71 0.29 1.17 16.93
N HIS A 72 0.68 -0.09 17.20
CA HIS A 72 1.44 -0.42 18.42
C HIS A 72 2.72 0.42 18.51
N TYR A 73 3.50 0.46 17.44
CA TYR A 73 4.78 1.16 17.39
C TYR A 73 4.65 2.69 17.57
N LEU A 74 3.70 3.32 16.89
CA LEU A 74 3.55 4.78 16.88
C LEU A 74 2.89 5.33 18.15
N PHE A 75 2.04 4.53 18.81
CA PHE A 75 1.26 4.98 19.97
C PHE A 75 1.70 4.32 21.28
N ASP A 76 2.69 3.43 21.23
CA ASP A 76 3.11 2.59 22.38
C ASP A 76 1.89 1.92 23.06
N ASP A 77 0.99 1.38 22.22
CA ASP A 77 -0.30 0.83 22.65
C ASP A 77 -0.51 -0.58 22.10
N PRO A 78 -0.47 -1.63 22.97
CA PRO A 78 -0.58 -3.03 22.56
C PRO A 78 -2.03 -3.50 22.32
N LYS A 79 -2.94 -2.62 21.92
CA LYS A 79 -4.36 -2.97 21.70
C LYS A 79 -4.52 -4.19 20.82
N TYR A 80 -3.80 -4.27 19.71
CA TYR A 80 -3.90 -5.36 18.73
C TYR A 80 -2.97 -6.54 19.01
N ALA A 81 -2.21 -6.49 20.11
CA ALA A 81 -1.46 -7.63 20.64
C ALA A 81 -2.31 -8.57 21.53
N GLN A 82 -3.54 -8.17 21.86
CA GLN A 82 -4.42 -8.99 22.66
C GLN A 82 -4.94 -10.17 21.84
N PRO A 83 -5.06 -11.39 22.40
CA PRO A 83 -5.61 -12.54 21.71
C PRO A 83 -6.96 -12.22 21.08
N GLY A 84 -7.13 -12.54 19.78
CA GLY A 84 -8.37 -12.30 19.04
C GLY A 84 -8.64 -10.84 18.68
N ALA A 85 -7.70 -9.91 18.91
CA ALA A 85 -7.90 -8.50 18.60
C ALA A 85 -8.05 -8.23 17.08
N LEU A 86 -7.60 -9.15 16.23
CA LEU A 86 -7.73 -9.13 14.78
C LEU A 86 -8.58 -10.33 14.33
N THR A 87 -9.85 -10.35 14.71
CA THR A 87 -10.77 -11.47 14.39
C THR A 87 -11.55 -11.18 13.11
N PHE A 88 -11.47 -12.09 12.15
CA PHE A 88 -12.30 -12.09 10.95
C PHE A 88 -13.52 -12.95 11.20
N LYS A 89 -14.70 -12.37 11.29
CA LYS A 89 -15.92 -13.06 11.64
C LYS A 89 -17.05 -12.74 10.66
N ILE A 90 -17.76 -13.78 10.19
CA ILE A 90 -18.99 -13.66 9.44
C ILE A 90 -20.05 -14.58 10.03
N GLU A 91 -21.23 -14.06 10.26
CA GLU A 91 -22.39 -14.79 10.76
C GLU A 91 -23.55 -14.58 9.77
N PRO A 92 -23.69 -15.46 8.76
CA PRO A 92 -24.82 -15.36 7.84
C PRO A 92 -26.13 -15.65 8.55
N LEU A 93 -27.11 -14.81 8.33
CA LEU A 93 -28.44 -14.93 8.93
C LEU A 93 -29.26 -15.97 8.17
N TYR A 94 -29.61 -17.12 8.74
CA TYR A 94 -30.53 -18.16 8.26
C TYR A 94 -30.12 -19.03 7.07
N TRP A 95 -29.05 -18.74 6.35
CA TRP A 95 -28.62 -19.52 5.18
C TRP A 95 -27.10 -19.51 5.00
N GLY A 96 -26.62 -20.36 4.11
CA GLY A 96 -25.19 -20.58 3.87
C GLY A 96 -24.63 -21.73 4.70
N ASP A 97 -23.30 -21.83 4.72
CA ASP A 97 -22.57 -22.93 5.35
C ASP A 97 -22.38 -22.74 6.88
N GLY A 98 -23.06 -21.76 7.47
CA GLY A 98 -22.87 -21.36 8.86
C GLY A 98 -21.95 -20.17 9.03
N GLY A 99 -21.58 -19.86 10.28
CA GLY A 99 -20.66 -18.79 10.61
C GLY A 99 -19.20 -19.22 10.52
N GLU A 100 -18.33 -18.28 10.17
CA GLU A 100 -16.87 -18.46 10.15
C GLU A 100 -16.22 -17.47 11.11
N SER A 101 -15.18 -17.90 11.82
CA SER A 101 -14.40 -17.04 12.71
C SER A 101 -12.94 -17.45 12.69
N PHE A 102 -12.06 -16.49 12.38
CA PHE A 102 -10.61 -16.68 12.33
C PHE A 102 -9.96 -15.65 13.24
N GLU A 103 -9.38 -16.13 14.35
CA GLU A 103 -8.82 -15.28 15.38
C GLU A 103 -7.33 -15.11 15.21
N TYR A 104 -6.90 -13.86 15.12
CA TYR A 104 -5.51 -13.43 15.11
C TYR A 104 -5.28 -12.30 16.11
N ASP A 105 -4.05 -12.04 16.39
CA ASP A 105 -3.48 -10.83 16.94
C ASP A 105 -2.29 -10.38 16.08
N GLU A 106 -1.67 -9.26 16.38
CA GLU A 106 -0.58 -8.74 15.57
C GLU A 106 0.65 -9.66 15.50
N LYS A 107 0.88 -10.52 16.54
CA LYS A 107 1.99 -11.48 16.56
C LYS A 107 1.68 -12.71 15.73
N SER A 108 0.52 -13.32 15.96
CA SER A 108 0.10 -14.54 15.26
C SER A 108 -0.12 -14.27 13.76
N LEU A 109 -0.65 -13.09 13.41
CA LEU A 109 -0.74 -12.64 12.02
C LEU A 109 0.65 -12.45 11.40
N ASN A 110 1.55 -11.73 12.09
CA ASN A 110 2.94 -11.55 11.63
C ASN A 110 3.66 -12.89 11.43
N GLN A 111 3.50 -13.81 12.39
CA GLN A 111 4.09 -15.13 12.32
C GLN A 111 3.56 -15.96 11.14
N ARG A 112 2.24 -15.88 10.87
CA ARG A 112 1.65 -16.57 9.72
C ARG A 112 2.25 -16.05 8.40
N LEU A 113 2.30 -14.74 8.20
CA LEU A 113 2.88 -14.15 6.99
C LEU A 113 4.37 -14.43 6.85
N TYR A 114 5.12 -14.42 7.96
CA TYR A 114 6.54 -14.79 7.93
C TYR A 114 6.74 -16.22 7.43
N TRP A 115 5.99 -17.20 7.95
CA TRP A 115 6.12 -18.58 7.50
C TRP A 115 5.69 -18.76 6.05
N GLN A 116 4.65 -18.09 5.60
CA GLN A 116 4.29 -18.08 4.17
C GLN A 116 5.43 -17.52 3.32
N MET A 117 6.08 -16.45 3.75
CA MET A 117 7.23 -15.89 3.04
C MET A 117 8.40 -16.88 2.95
N VAL A 118 8.71 -17.58 4.04
CA VAL A 118 9.73 -18.63 4.09
C VAL A 118 9.38 -19.80 3.17
N GLU A 119 8.13 -20.29 3.24
CA GLU A 119 7.63 -21.40 2.42
C GLU A 119 7.71 -21.12 0.91
N LYS A 120 7.57 -19.83 0.53
CA LYS A 120 7.69 -19.34 -0.85
C LYS A 120 9.12 -18.95 -1.23
N GLY A 121 10.12 -19.34 -0.44
CA GLY A 121 11.54 -19.03 -0.71
C GLY A 121 11.84 -17.54 -0.79
N TYR A 122 11.08 -16.72 -0.06
CA TYR A 122 11.17 -15.26 -0.03
C TYR A 122 10.86 -14.54 -1.35
N LEU A 123 10.40 -15.23 -2.39
CA LEU A 123 9.94 -14.57 -3.62
C LEU A 123 8.77 -13.61 -3.35
N GLY A 124 7.94 -13.98 -2.40
CA GLY A 124 6.75 -13.27 -1.99
C GLY A 124 5.53 -14.20 -1.92
N ILE A 125 4.52 -13.75 -1.23
CA ILE A 125 3.23 -14.42 -1.10
C ILE A 125 2.35 -13.94 -2.25
N ALA A 126 1.56 -14.82 -2.85
CA ALA A 126 0.65 -14.47 -3.92
C ALA A 126 -0.49 -13.54 -3.42
N CYS A 127 -0.90 -12.60 -4.24
CA CYS A 127 -2.07 -11.76 -3.99
C CYS A 127 -3.35 -12.50 -4.37
N GLU A 128 -3.50 -12.80 -5.63
CA GLU A 128 -4.44 -13.79 -6.15
C GLU A 128 -3.67 -15.10 -6.35
N PRO A 129 -4.32 -16.27 -6.29
CA PRO A 129 -3.64 -17.55 -6.51
C PRO A 129 -2.75 -17.53 -7.76
N ASN A 130 -1.50 -17.96 -7.63
CA ASN A 130 -0.47 -17.95 -8.67
C ASN A 130 0.17 -16.58 -8.98
N CYS A 131 -0.29 -15.46 -8.41
CA CYS A 131 0.15 -14.12 -8.80
C CYS A 131 0.99 -13.47 -7.70
N VAL A 132 2.32 -13.61 -7.76
CA VAL A 132 3.24 -12.99 -6.80
C VAL A 132 3.62 -11.59 -7.28
N PHE A 133 2.86 -10.60 -6.81
CA PHE A 133 3.14 -9.20 -7.13
C PHE A 133 4.19 -8.61 -6.18
N GLN A 134 5.17 -7.90 -6.74
CA GLN A 134 6.14 -7.17 -5.93
C GLN A 134 5.45 -6.17 -4.99
N ILE A 135 4.51 -5.40 -5.54
CA ILE A 135 3.81 -4.33 -4.81
C ILE A 135 3.03 -4.86 -3.62
N CYS A 136 2.36 -6.01 -3.77
CA CYS A 136 1.51 -6.59 -2.74
C CYS A 136 2.31 -7.05 -1.51
N ASN A 137 3.59 -7.36 -1.70
CA ASN A 137 4.48 -7.84 -0.64
C ASN A 137 5.17 -6.72 0.15
N GLN A 138 5.21 -5.48 -0.36
CA GLN A 138 5.91 -4.40 0.33
C GLN A 138 5.30 -4.01 1.69
N PRO A 139 3.97 -3.97 1.86
CA PRO A 139 3.38 -3.74 3.19
C PRO A 139 3.77 -4.80 4.22
N ALA A 140 3.96 -6.07 3.81
CA ALA A 140 4.43 -7.12 4.72
C ALA A 140 5.85 -6.85 5.22
N ILE A 141 6.75 -6.38 4.36
CA ILE A 141 8.12 -5.99 4.74
C ILE A 141 8.09 -4.87 5.79
N LEU A 142 7.21 -3.88 5.61
CA LEU A 142 7.00 -2.86 6.63
C LEU A 142 6.49 -3.47 7.95
N GLY A 143 5.51 -4.37 7.87
CA GLY A 143 4.97 -5.07 9.03
C GLY A 143 6.03 -5.86 9.79
N PHE A 144 6.88 -6.64 9.10
CA PHE A 144 7.99 -7.36 9.71
C PHE A 144 8.96 -6.43 10.43
N ARG A 145 9.26 -5.28 9.82
CA ARG A 145 10.12 -4.29 10.46
C ARG A 145 9.49 -3.69 11.72
N MET A 146 8.20 -3.33 11.66
CA MET A 146 7.50 -2.82 12.83
C MET A 146 7.43 -3.87 13.95
N HIS A 147 7.25 -5.15 13.60
CA HIS A 147 7.35 -6.25 14.55
C HIS A 147 8.71 -6.29 15.24
N ASP A 148 9.79 -6.23 14.47
CA ASP A 148 11.15 -6.24 15.02
C ASP A 148 11.41 -5.03 15.94
N LEU A 149 10.84 -3.86 15.61
CA LEU A 149 10.98 -2.66 16.44
C LEU A 149 10.19 -2.74 17.76
N VAL A 150 9.04 -3.43 17.74
CA VAL A 150 8.19 -3.59 18.93
C VAL A 150 8.67 -4.73 19.82
N TYR A 151 9.02 -5.87 19.26
CA TYR A 151 9.31 -7.11 19.99
C TYR A 151 10.78 -7.52 19.99
N GLY A 152 11.61 -6.84 19.20
CA GLY A 152 12.98 -7.27 18.91
C GLY A 152 13.02 -8.36 17.85
N GLY A 153 14.21 -8.63 17.35
CA GLY A 153 14.45 -9.62 16.30
C GLY A 153 15.02 -9.00 15.02
N SER A 154 15.10 -9.82 13.97
CA SER A 154 15.69 -9.46 12.68
C SER A 154 14.90 -10.08 11.49
N ILE A 155 13.62 -10.30 11.67
CA ILE A 155 12.75 -10.89 10.63
C ILE A 155 12.77 -10.03 9.36
N ALA A 156 12.70 -8.71 9.52
CA ALA A 156 12.70 -7.80 8.37
C ALA A 156 14.02 -7.85 7.58
N GLU A 157 15.16 -7.98 8.25
CA GLU A 157 16.47 -8.12 7.61
C GLU A 157 16.55 -9.44 6.84
N GLU A 158 16.19 -10.55 7.47
CA GLU A 158 16.13 -11.86 6.84
C GLU A 158 15.22 -11.85 5.60
N VAL A 159 14.00 -11.33 5.74
CA VAL A 159 13.04 -11.28 4.63
C VAL A 159 13.54 -10.39 3.49
N THR A 160 14.11 -9.22 3.77
CA THR A 160 14.59 -8.33 2.70
C THR A 160 15.81 -8.89 1.97
N GLU A 161 16.73 -9.56 2.67
CA GLU A 161 17.85 -10.23 2.04
C GLU A 161 17.39 -11.44 1.20
N GLY A 162 16.51 -12.28 1.74
CA GLY A 162 15.90 -13.37 0.99
C GLY A 162 15.12 -12.88 -0.24
N TYR A 163 14.36 -11.81 -0.09
CA TYR A 163 13.60 -11.18 -1.18
C TYR A 163 14.51 -10.67 -2.30
N LYS A 164 15.60 -9.96 -1.96
CA LYS A 164 16.60 -9.53 -2.95
C LYS A 164 17.19 -10.71 -3.70
N GLN A 165 17.54 -11.78 -2.97
CA GLN A 165 18.11 -12.97 -3.59
C GLN A 165 17.11 -13.67 -4.52
N ALA A 166 15.86 -13.87 -4.08
CA ALA A 166 14.83 -14.50 -4.89
C ALA A 166 14.51 -13.67 -6.16
N TRP A 167 14.37 -12.37 -6.01
CA TRP A 167 14.12 -11.48 -7.16
C TRP A 167 15.34 -11.22 -8.04
N SER A 168 16.55 -11.64 -7.63
CA SER A 168 17.73 -11.52 -8.50
C SER A 168 17.63 -12.39 -9.76
N GLU A 169 16.83 -13.45 -9.73
CA GLU A 169 16.56 -14.30 -10.89
C GLU A 169 15.73 -13.59 -11.95
N PHE A 170 14.74 -12.81 -11.53
CA PHE A 170 13.79 -12.12 -12.41
C PHE A 170 14.15 -10.65 -12.68
N GLY A 171 14.95 -10.06 -11.78
CA GLY A 171 15.19 -8.63 -11.71
C GLY A 171 14.07 -7.89 -10.98
N ILE A 172 14.43 -7.03 -10.02
CA ILE A 172 13.47 -6.12 -9.38
C ILE A 172 13.00 -5.07 -10.40
N THR A 173 13.92 -4.60 -11.25
CA THR A 173 13.66 -3.68 -12.36
C THR A 173 14.07 -4.31 -13.69
N ARG A 174 13.47 -3.82 -14.76
CA ARG A 174 13.88 -4.10 -16.14
C ARG A 174 15.13 -3.31 -16.52
N GLU A 175 15.74 -3.64 -17.66
CA GLU A 175 16.90 -2.90 -18.21
C GLU A 175 16.59 -1.40 -18.45
N ASN A 176 15.35 -1.08 -18.79
CA ASN A 176 14.90 0.30 -19.03
C ASN A 176 14.53 1.06 -17.74
N GLY A 177 14.75 0.48 -16.57
CA GLY A 177 14.53 1.09 -15.25
C GLY A 177 13.11 1.02 -14.71
N HIS A 178 12.12 0.50 -15.47
CA HIS A 178 10.78 0.26 -14.94
C HIS A 178 10.77 -0.96 -14.02
N PHE A 179 9.92 -0.98 -12.99
CA PHE A 179 9.80 -2.13 -12.12
C PHE A 179 9.13 -3.32 -12.82
N ASN A 180 9.62 -4.51 -12.54
CA ASN A 180 8.87 -5.73 -12.82
C ASN A 180 7.67 -5.83 -11.88
N ILE A 181 6.57 -6.40 -12.34
CA ILE A 181 5.30 -6.33 -11.61
C ILE A 181 5.03 -7.61 -10.87
N LEU A 182 5.05 -8.76 -11.54
CA LEU A 182 4.66 -10.02 -10.94
C LEU A 182 5.35 -11.23 -11.58
N VAL A 183 5.46 -12.28 -10.78
CA VAL A 183 5.86 -13.62 -11.19
C VAL A 183 4.66 -14.56 -11.06
N MET A 184 4.47 -15.40 -12.07
CA MET A 184 3.53 -16.51 -12.04
C MET A 184 4.16 -17.67 -11.27
N GLU A 185 3.68 -17.93 -10.06
CA GLU A 185 4.35 -18.83 -9.11
C GLU A 185 4.50 -20.26 -9.63
N LYS A 186 3.40 -20.84 -10.17
CA LYS A 186 3.39 -22.22 -10.68
C LYS A 186 4.28 -22.42 -11.88
N GLU A 187 4.29 -21.46 -12.79
CA GLU A 187 5.09 -21.48 -14.00
C GLU A 187 6.53 -21.05 -13.73
N HIS A 188 6.76 -20.37 -12.62
CA HIS A 188 8.03 -19.74 -12.27
C HIS A 188 8.51 -18.80 -13.37
N GLU A 189 7.58 -17.96 -13.86
CA GLU A 189 7.82 -17.07 -15.00
C GLU A 189 7.45 -15.62 -14.66
N LEU A 190 8.33 -14.71 -15.07
CA LEU A 190 8.04 -13.27 -14.99
C LEU A 190 6.99 -12.91 -16.04
N LEU A 191 5.90 -12.30 -15.61
CA LEU A 191 4.93 -11.68 -16.52
C LEU A 191 5.35 -10.24 -16.81
N GLU A 192 5.61 -9.94 -18.08
CA GLU A 192 6.11 -8.65 -18.54
C GLU A 192 5.04 -7.84 -19.30
N PRO A 193 4.01 -7.29 -18.64
CA PRO A 193 3.10 -6.35 -19.30
C PRO A 193 3.88 -5.08 -19.71
N PRO A 194 3.34 -4.23 -20.59
CA PRO A 194 3.90 -2.90 -20.81
C PRO A 194 4.15 -2.18 -19.49
N PRO A 195 5.14 -1.28 -19.41
CA PRO A 195 5.39 -0.50 -18.20
C PRO A 195 4.11 0.18 -17.69
N GLN A 196 4.01 0.29 -16.38
CA GLN A 196 2.85 0.86 -15.70
C GLN A 196 3.32 1.95 -14.73
N GLY A 197 2.79 3.16 -14.85
CA GLY A 197 3.17 4.28 -13.98
C GLY A 197 2.88 4.00 -12.51
N TRP A 198 1.73 3.41 -12.23
CA TRP A 198 1.39 3.01 -10.87
C TRP A 198 2.39 2.01 -10.29
N ALA A 199 2.89 1.07 -11.09
CA ALA A 199 3.87 0.11 -10.61
C ALA A 199 5.19 0.81 -10.25
N ASP A 200 5.66 1.73 -11.11
CA ASP A 200 6.88 2.47 -10.85
C ASP A 200 6.78 3.31 -9.57
N PHE A 201 5.69 4.05 -9.41
CA PHE A 201 5.61 5.03 -8.32
C PHE A 201 5.13 4.42 -7.00
N TRP A 202 4.19 3.48 -7.02
CA TRP A 202 3.76 2.79 -5.81
C TRP A 202 4.86 1.89 -5.27
N LEU A 203 5.46 1.03 -6.13
CA LEU A 203 6.61 0.22 -5.74
C LEU A 203 7.79 1.10 -5.29
N GLY A 204 8.13 2.13 -6.09
CA GLY A 204 9.19 3.05 -5.73
C GLY A 204 8.99 3.68 -4.35
N SER A 205 7.77 4.10 -4.03
CA SER A 205 7.46 4.66 -2.71
C SER A 205 7.72 3.68 -1.57
N LEU A 206 7.33 2.43 -1.72
CA LEU A 206 7.45 1.43 -0.66
C LEU A 206 8.84 0.78 -0.61
N ILE A 207 9.47 0.50 -1.75
CA ILE A 207 10.83 -0.04 -1.78
C ILE A 207 11.84 0.98 -1.22
N ASN A 208 11.58 2.28 -1.36
CA ASN A 208 12.45 3.33 -0.79
C ASN A 208 12.68 3.18 0.72
N MET A 209 11.80 2.53 1.44
CA MET A 209 11.96 2.32 2.89
C MET A 209 13.15 1.42 3.24
N TRP A 210 13.45 0.39 2.44
CA TRP A 210 14.46 -0.63 2.72
C TRP A 210 15.54 -0.77 1.63
N ASN A 211 15.28 -0.30 0.41
CA ASN A 211 16.24 -0.32 -0.71
C ASN A 211 16.19 1.00 -1.52
N PRO A 212 16.56 2.14 -0.89
CA PRO A 212 16.45 3.46 -1.53
C PRO A 212 17.35 3.62 -2.75
N GLU A 213 18.45 2.87 -2.85
CA GLU A 213 19.40 3.01 -3.95
C GLU A 213 18.78 2.64 -5.31
N ILE A 214 18.06 1.52 -5.37
CA ILE A 214 17.39 1.09 -6.61
C ILE A 214 16.28 2.08 -7.01
N VAL A 215 15.58 2.65 -6.04
CA VAL A 215 14.52 3.62 -6.31
C VAL A 215 15.10 4.93 -6.84
N LYS A 216 16.06 5.51 -6.12
CA LYS A 216 16.67 6.80 -6.48
C LYS A 216 17.46 6.76 -7.80
N SER A 217 18.00 5.58 -8.17
CA SER A 217 18.69 5.42 -9.45
C SER A 217 17.73 5.36 -10.64
N ASN A 218 16.53 4.81 -10.48
CA ASN A 218 15.57 4.61 -11.57
C ASN A 218 14.51 5.72 -11.66
N PHE A 219 14.15 6.37 -10.56
CA PHE A 219 13.09 7.39 -10.50
C PHE A 219 13.25 8.51 -11.55
N PRO A 220 14.46 9.07 -11.83
CA PRO A 220 14.60 10.13 -12.84
C PRO A 220 14.14 9.69 -14.25
N ALA A 221 14.41 8.46 -14.65
CA ALA A 221 13.96 7.93 -15.92
C ALA A 221 12.45 7.62 -15.91
N GLN A 222 11.94 7.07 -14.82
CA GLN A 222 10.54 6.76 -14.64
C GLN A 222 9.66 8.01 -14.69
N ILE A 223 10.01 9.06 -13.92
CA ILE A 223 9.24 10.31 -13.93
C ILE A 223 9.32 11.00 -15.28
N ALA A 224 10.46 10.97 -15.96
CA ALA A 224 10.62 11.55 -17.30
C ALA A 224 9.76 10.83 -18.36
N HIS A 225 9.55 9.53 -18.22
CA HIS A 225 8.70 8.74 -19.12
C HIS A 225 7.21 9.11 -18.99
N TRP A 226 6.72 9.22 -17.76
CA TRP A 226 5.30 9.36 -17.46
C TRP A 226 4.81 10.80 -17.41
N ARG A 227 5.68 11.77 -17.12
CA ARG A 227 5.27 13.17 -16.96
C ARG A 227 4.80 13.78 -18.27
N ARG A 228 3.83 14.68 -18.16
CA ARG A 228 3.40 15.60 -19.20
C ARG A 228 3.42 17.01 -18.64
N ASP A 229 4.12 17.92 -19.31
CA ASP A 229 4.17 19.32 -18.91
C ASP A 229 2.81 19.99 -19.14
N ALA A 230 2.47 20.92 -18.26
CA ALA A 230 1.21 21.65 -18.26
C ALA A 230 1.45 23.15 -18.01
N PRO A 231 0.43 24.00 -18.17
CA PRO A 231 0.55 25.46 -17.97
C PRO A 231 1.13 25.81 -16.59
N GLU A 232 1.70 27.01 -16.52
CA GLU A 232 2.27 27.58 -15.29
C GLU A 232 3.45 26.76 -14.70
N GLY A 233 4.11 25.91 -15.49
CA GLY A 233 5.17 25.03 -15.02
C GLY A 233 4.68 23.85 -14.19
N SER A 234 3.39 23.59 -14.15
CA SER A 234 2.82 22.37 -13.55
C SER A 234 3.06 21.14 -14.42
N MET A 235 2.83 19.95 -13.88
CA MET A 235 2.89 18.70 -14.65
C MET A 235 1.90 17.66 -14.11
N TRP A 236 1.53 16.74 -14.97
CA TRP A 236 0.71 15.58 -14.61
C TRP A 236 1.34 14.29 -15.10
N ILE A 237 0.79 13.17 -14.67
CA ILE A 237 1.24 11.83 -15.06
C ILE A 237 0.22 11.28 -16.04
N GLU A 238 0.68 10.85 -17.20
CA GLU A 238 -0.18 10.15 -18.15
C GLU A 238 -0.55 8.79 -17.56
N PRO A 239 -1.87 8.49 -17.42
CA PRO A 239 -2.30 7.19 -16.93
C PRO A 239 -1.79 6.06 -17.82
N SER A 240 -1.18 5.06 -17.20
CA SER A 240 -0.60 3.91 -17.89
C SER A 240 -1.66 2.99 -18.50
N VAL A 241 -2.88 2.99 -17.94
CA VAL A 241 -4.03 2.26 -18.48
C VAL A 241 -5.08 3.27 -18.94
N LYS A 242 -5.42 3.24 -20.23
CA LYS A 242 -6.46 4.11 -20.77
C LYS A 242 -7.86 3.53 -20.48
N PRO A 243 -8.87 4.41 -20.30
CA PRO A 243 -10.22 3.99 -19.89
C PRO A 243 -10.89 2.95 -20.80
N GLU A 244 -10.44 2.82 -22.03
CA GLU A 244 -11.07 2.00 -23.07
C GLU A 244 -10.76 0.49 -22.97
N GLY A 245 -9.84 0.08 -22.09
CA GLY A 245 -9.27 -1.26 -22.10
C GLY A 245 -9.66 -2.21 -20.97
N PHE A 246 -9.97 -1.74 -19.77
CA PHE A 246 -10.13 -2.62 -18.61
C PHE A 246 -11.04 -2.02 -17.52
N GLY A 247 -12.26 -2.53 -17.41
CA GLY A 247 -13.18 -2.19 -16.32
C GLY A 247 -13.76 -0.77 -16.37
N PRO A 248 -14.47 -0.35 -15.32
CA PRO A 248 -15.05 0.99 -15.28
C PRO A 248 -13.94 2.05 -15.32
N PRO A 249 -14.16 3.17 -16.01
CA PRO A 249 -13.15 4.18 -16.35
C PRO A 249 -12.36 4.77 -15.17
N LEU A 250 -12.83 4.58 -13.95
CA LEU A 250 -12.30 5.24 -12.74
C LEU A 250 -11.28 4.41 -11.96
N THR A 251 -10.90 3.22 -12.44
CA THR A 251 -10.11 2.29 -11.62
C THR A 251 -8.60 2.47 -11.70
N HIS A 252 -8.07 3.32 -12.57
CA HIS A 252 -6.62 3.33 -12.86
C HIS A 252 -5.95 4.72 -12.85
N ALA A 253 -6.60 5.76 -12.32
CA ALA A 253 -6.01 7.10 -12.22
C ALA A 253 -5.06 7.27 -11.00
N TYR A 254 -4.72 6.19 -10.29
CA TYR A 254 -3.86 6.25 -9.11
C TYR A 254 -2.38 6.48 -9.43
N ASP A 255 -1.96 6.38 -10.70
CA ASP A 255 -0.61 6.76 -11.14
C ASP A 255 -0.21 8.16 -10.63
N PHE A 256 -1.10 9.15 -10.74
CA PHE A 256 -0.83 10.53 -10.34
C PHE A 256 -0.56 10.68 -8.84
N GLY A 257 -1.42 10.10 -8.01
CA GLY A 257 -1.28 10.16 -6.55
C GLY A 257 0.00 9.48 -6.07
N TRP A 258 0.30 8.29 -6.61
CA TRP A 258 1.53 7.58 -6.28
C TRP A 258 2.79 8.27 -6.79
N ALA A 259 2.73 8.96 -7.94
CA ALA A 259 3.86 9.77 -8.40
C ALA A 259 4.19 10.91 -7.43
N ALA A 260 3.18 11.58 -6.89
CA ALA A 260 3.37 12.61 -5.87
C ALA A 260 3.97 12.01 -4.57
N VAL A 261 3.50 10.84 -4.13
CA VAL A 261 4.06 10.13 -2.98
C VAL A 261 5.51 9.74 -3.24
N CYS A 262 5.81 9.14 -4.39
CA CYS A 262 7.17 8.71 -4.74
C CYS A 262 8.12 9.90 -4.83
N ALA A 263 7.72 11.00 -5.48
CA ALA A 263 8.51 12.23 -5.54
C ALA A 263 8.82 12.76 -4.13
N SER A 264 7.84 12.72 -3.23
CA SER A 264 8.03 13.12 -1.83
C SER A 264 9.01 12.21 -1.09
N GLU A 265 8.94 10.89 -1.32
CA GLU A 265 9.82 9.91 -0.68
C GLU A 265 11.27 10.02 -1.19
N VAL A 266 11.48 10.11 -2.50
CA VAL A 266 12.85 10.23 -3.05
C VAL A 266 13.46 11.62 -2.84
N GLY A 267 12.65 12.60 -2.44
CA GLY A 267 13.09 13.98 -2.19
C GLY A 267 13.19 14.84 -3.46
N ASP A 268 12.50 14.48 -4.54
CA ASP A 268 12.40 15.31 -5.74
C ASP A 268 11.35 16.42 -5.53
N ALA A 269 11.83 17.52 -4.93
CA ALA A 269 10.98 18.66 -4.59
C ALA A 269 10.40 19.36 -5.82
N ASP A 270 11.12 19.40 -6.95
CA ASP A 270 10.64 20.02 -8.20
C ASP A 270 9.45 19.25 -8.76
N SER A 271 9.60 17.95 -8.92
CA SER A 271 8.51 17.10 -9.40
C SER A 271 7.29 17.14 -8.46
N LEU A 272 7.51 17.08 -7.15
CA LEU A 272 6.44 17.17 -6.17
C LEU A 272 5.67 18.48 -6.26
N ASP A 273 6.38 19.62 -6.29
CA ASP A 273 5.76 20.95 -6.38
C ASP A 273 4.91 21.08 -7.65
N ARG A 274 5.44 20.65 -8.79
CA ARG A 274 4.77 20.70 -10.09
C ARG A 274 3.53 19.82 -10.16
N LEU A 275 3.56 18.62 -9.53
CA LEU A 275 2.41 17.72 -9.42
C LEU A 275 1.34 18.31 -8.52
N LEU A 276 1.71 18.81 -7.34
CA LEU A 276 0.76 19.43 -6.40
C LEU A 276 0.13 20.68 -7.01
N LYS A 277 0.92 21.50 -7.70
CA LYS A 277 0.43 22.67 -8.43
C LYS A 277 -0.60 22.27 -9.50
N TYR A 278 -0.31 21.21 -10.25
CA TYR A 278 -1.26 20.69 -11.23
C TYR A 278 -2.59 20.27 -10.60
N ALA A 279 -2.54 19.51 -9.54
CA ALA A 279 -3.75 19.06 -8.84
C ALA A 279 -4.60 20.26 -8.37
N ASP A 280 -3.95 21.28 -7.80
CA ASP A 280 -4.65 22.47 -7.31
C ASP A 280 -5.24 23.34 -8.44
N MET A 281 -4.65 23.32 -9.64
CA MET A 281 -5.10 24.10 -10.77
C MET A 281 -6.16 23.42 -11.65
N PHE A 282 -6.11 22.08 -11.78
CA PHE A 282 -6.88 21.37 -12.80
C PHE A 282 -7.81 20.28 -12.27
N MET A 283 -7.75 19.96 -10.96
CA MET A 283 -8.62 18.94 -10.35
C MET A 283 -9.65 19.55 -9.39
N ASP A 284 -9.86 20.86 -9.45
CA ASP A 284 -10.88 21.65 -8.72
C ASP A 284 -11.04 21.27 -7.24
N PRO A 285 -10.00 21.42 -6.43
CA PRO A 285 -10.11 21.13 -5.00
C PRO A 285 -11.12 22.04 -4.31
N VAL A 286 -11.79 21.50 -3.30
CA VAL A 286 -12.80 22.20 -2.52
C VAL A 286 -12.48 22.19 -1.05
N TRP A 287 -12.93 23.25 -0.37
CA TRP A 287 -13.04 23.31 1.09
C TRP A 287 -14.50 23.15 1.47
N ASP A 288 -14.81 22.10 2.21
CA ASP A 288 -16.14 21.88 2.74
C ASP A 288 -16.07 21.32 4.16
N ASN A 289 -16.83 21.91 5.08
CA ASN A 289 -16.87 21.54 6.50
C ASN A 289 -15.49 21.35 7.15
N GLY A 290 -14.52 22.20 6.80
CA GLY A 290 -13.15 22.14 7.31
C GLY A 290 -12.25 21.09 6.66
N ALA A 291 -12.73 20.33 5.68
CA ALA A 291 -11.96 19.39 4.90
C ALA A 291 -11.53 19.98 3.55
N TYR A 292 -10.26 19.78 3.19
CA TYR A 292 -9.74 20.06 1.86
C TYR A 292 -9.61 18.75 1.06
N PHE A 293 -10.30 18.67 -0.08
CA PHE A 293 -10.28 17.46 -0.90
C PHE A 293 -10.54 17.75 -2.37
N TYR A 294 -10.20 16.78 -3.22
CA TYR A 294 -10.51 16.78 -4.65
C TYR A 294 -11.80 15.99 -4.85
N PRO A 295 -12.85 16.60 -5.44
CA PRO A 295 -14.14 15.95 -5.60
C PRO A 295 -14.09 14.82 -6.62
N ARG A 296 -14.94 13.82 -6.44
CA ARG A 296 -15.15 12.77 -7.44
C ARG A 296 -15.76 13.36 -8.70
N ARG A 297 -15.27 12.92 -9.85
CA ARG A 297 -15.76 13.29 -11.17
C ARG A 297 -15.97 12.05 -12.03
N ASP A 298 -16.91 12.14 -12.99
CA ASP A 298 -17.19 11.06 -13.93
C ASP A 298 -16.25 11.09 -15.16
N GLY A 299 -15.72 12.26 -15.49
CA GLY A 299 -14.77 12.43 -16.59
C GLY A 299 -13.32 12.47 -16.10
N TRP A 300 -12.44 11.73 -16.79
CA TRP A 300 -11.01 11.67 -16.48
C TRP A 300 -10.22 12.84 -17.03
N PHE A 301 -10.60 13.28 -18.23
CA PHE A 301 -9.87 14.28 -18.99
C PHE A 301 -10.75 15.49 -19.28
N ASP A 302 -10.15 16.65 -19.35
CA ASP A 302 -10.77 17.86 -19.83
C ASP A 302 -10.86 17.90 -21.37
N ASP A 303 -11.49 18.94 -21.91
CA ASP A 303 -11.63 19.15 -23.36
C ASP A 303 -10.29 19.31 -24.10
N GLN A 304 -9.20 19.50 -23.36
CA GLN A 304 -7.85 19.59 -23.89
C GLN A 304 -7.05 18.28 -23.74
N GLY A 305 -7.70 17.22 -23.26
CA GLY A 305 -7.11 15.90 -23.08
C GLY A 305 -6.17 15.80 -21.88
N ARG A 306 -6.25 16.73 -20.91
CA ARG A 306 -5.45 16.70 -19.68
C ARG A 306 -6.24 16.00 -18.57
N LEU A 307 -5.51 15.31 -17.69
CA LEU A 307 -6.11 14.66 -16.52
C LEU A 307 -6.84 15.70 -15.64
N ALA A 308 -8.12 15.53 -15.44
CA ALA A 308 -8.98 16.47 -14.70
C ALA A 308 -9.64 15.85 -13.47
N ALA A 309 -9.45 14.56 -13.26
CA ALA A 309 -10.04 13.84 -12.13
C ALA A 309 -8.98 13.25 -11.21
N MET A 310 -9.18 13.43 -9.91
CA MET A 310 -8.43 12.73 -8.88
C MET A 310 -8.96 11.30 -8.77
N ASP A 311 -8.05 10.32 -8.56
CA ASP A 311 -8.44 8.96 -8.21
C ASP A 311 -9.43 8.96 -7.03
N PRO A 312 -10.64 8.42 -7.23
CA PRO A 312 -11.70 8.49 -6.22
C PRO A 312 -11.49 7.57 -5.02
N HIS A 313 -10.53 6.64 -5.10
CA HIS A 313 -10.27 5.64 -4.06
C HIS A 313 -9.13 6.04 -3.14
N THR A 314 -7.99 6.43 -3.71
CA THR A 314 -6.76 6.68 -2.96
C THR A 314 -6.21 8.09 -3.13
N GLY A 315 -6.57 8.81 -4.18
CA GLY A 315 -5.93 10.06 -4.57
C GLY A 315 -5.90 11.12 -3.48
N ASN A 316 -7.02 11.34 -2.78
CA ASN A 316 -7.07 12.30 -1.66
C ASN A 316 -6.13 11.92 -0.51
N ALA A 317 -6.02 10.63 -0.19
CA ALA A 317 -5.11 10.15 0.84
C ALA A 317 -3.65 10.28 0.41
N LEU A 318 -3.34 9.92 -0.83
CA LEU A 318 -1.98 9.97 -1.37
C LEU A 318 -1.46 11.40 -1.48
N LEU A 319 -2.28 12.36 -1.96
CA LEU A 319 -1.87 13.76 -2.01
C LEU A 319 -1.76 14.37 -0.61
N GLY A 320 -2.65 13.99 0.32
CA GLY A 320 -2.52 14.39 1.72
C GLY A 320 -1.21 13.88 2.33
N TYR A 321 -0.85 12.63 2.08
CA TYR A 321 0.43 12.07 2.48
C TYR A 321 1.60 12.86 1.85
N ALA A 322 1.62 13.03 0.52
CA ALA A 322 2.70 13.69 -0.18
C ALA A 322 2.95 15.14 0.31
N ARG A 323 1.87 15.89 0.62
CA ARG A 323 1.96 17.26 1.18
C ARG A 323 2.57 17.29 2.59
N LEU A 324 2.32 16.26 3.40
CA LEU A 324 2.78 16.21 4.78
C LEU A 324 4.12 15.49 4.94
N ASN A 325 4.53 14.72 3.95
CA ASN A 325 5.72 13.89 4.02
C ASN A 325 7.03 14.71 4.08
N VAL A 326 8.09 14.02 4.38
CA VAL A 326 9.47 14.52 4.31
C VAL A 326 10.28 13.59 3.42
N PRO A 327 11.34 14.05 2.76
CA PRO A 327 12.22 13.17 2.00
C PRO A 327 12.65 11.96 2.83
N ASP A 328 12.61 10.79 2.22
CA ASP A 328 12.90 9.50 2.88
C ASP A 328 12.01 9.23 4.11
N GLY A 329 10.72 9.63 4.08
CA GLY A 329 9.83 9.51 5.24
C GLY A 329 9.65 8.06 5.70
N LEU A 330 9.34 7.15 4.78
CA LEU A 330 9.24 5.71 5.08
C LEU A 330 10.59 5.08 5.42
N ASN A 331 11.67 5.49 4.75
CA ASN A 331 13.03 5.01 5.09
C ASN A 331 13.43 5.41 6.51
N LYS A 332 13.12 6.64 6.91
CA LYS A 332 13.35 7.11 8.29
C LYS A 332 12.52 6.34 9.30
N LEU A 333 11.25 6.08 9.01
CA LEU A 333 10.40 5.26 9.86
C LEU A 333 10.96 3.84 10.03
N TYR A 334 11.45 3.26 8.95
CA TYR A 334 11.98 1.90 8.90
C TYR A 334 13.33 1.78 9.62
N ASN A 335 14.24 2.75 9.45
CA ASN A 335 15.64 2.65 9.90
C ASN A 335 15.96 3.44 11.17
N ASN A 336 15.15 4.43 11.55
CA ASN A 336 15.40 5.29 12.71
C ASN A 336 14.33 5.03 13.79
N PRO A 337 14.52 4.01 14.65
CA PRO A 337 13.52 3.64 15.63
C PRO A 337 13.21 4.78 16.61
N LEU A 338 11.95 4.92 16.95
CA LEU A 338 11.50 5.80 18.02
C LEU A 338 12.11 5.36 19.35
N THR A 339 12.51 6.32 20.15
CA THR A 339 13.16 6.05 21.44
C THR A 339 12.18 6.31 22.59
N LYS A 340 12.50 5.81 23.79
CA LYS A 340 11.73 6.14 25.00
C LYS A 340 11.64 7.66 25.23
N ALA A 341 12.65 8.42 24.82
CA ALA A 341 12.63 9.87 24.90
C ALA A 341 11.58 10.51 23.99
N HIS A 342 11.25 9.88 22.85
CA HIS A 342 10.16 10.32 21.98
C HIS A 342 8.82 10.25 22.71
N PHE A 343 8.51 9.15 23.37
CA PHE A 343 7.25 8.96 24.10
C PHE A 343 7.17 9.74 25.41
N ALA A 344 8.31 10.15 25.96
CA ALA A 344 8.38 10.99 27.15
C ALA A 344 8.21 12.49 26.86
N GLN A 345 8.15 12.90 25.59
CA GLN A 345 7.93 14.31 25.23
C GLN A 345 6.49 14.74 25.55
N PRO A 346 6.27 16.00 25.93
CA PRO A 346 4.93 16.52 26.10
C PRO A 346 4.13 16.39 24.81
N ALA A 347 2.97 15.78 24.88
CA ALA A 347 2.04 15.64 23.77
C ALA A 347 0.80 16.50 24.01
N LEU A 348 0.23 17.02 22.93
CA LEU A 348 -1.08 17.66 23.00
C LEU A 348 -2.12 16.57 23.31
N VAL A 349 -2.85 16.76 24.37
CA VAL A 349 -4.00 15.93 24.71
C VAL A 349 -5.18 16.45 23.88
N ASP A 350 -5.94 15.55 23.27
CA ASP A 350 -7.16 15.91 22.57
C ASP A 350 -8.17 16.44 23.59
N MET A 351 -8.48 17.73 23.48
CA MET A 351 -9.45 18.42 24.34
C MET A 351 -10.85 18.47 23.72
N SER A 352 -11.05 17.78 22.59
CA SER A 352 -12.32 17.84 21.82
C SER A 352 -13.49 17.19 22.55
N GLU A 353 -13.26 16.35 23.55
CA GLU A 353 -14.36 15.82 24.39
C GLU A 353 -14.84 16.77 25.49
N GLY A 354 -14.27 17.95 25.57
CA GLY A 354 -14.57 18.96 26.61
C GLY A 354 -15.10 20.28 26.10
N ILE A 355 -15.44 20.41 24.82
CA ILE A 355 -16.05 21.63 24.23
C ILE A 355 -17.38 21.28 23.58
#